data_b0520eb0e0d05864c8b072e3575780f5
#
_entry.id   b0520eb0e0d05864c8b072e3575780f5
#
_cell.length_a   1.000
_cell.length_b   1.000
_cell.length_c   1.000
_cell.angle_alpha   90.00
_cell.angle_beta   90.00
_cell.angle_gamma   90.00
#
_symmetry.space_group_name_H-M   'P 1'
#
loop_
_entity.id
_entity.type
_entity.pdbx_description
1 polymer ?
#
loop_
_entity_poly.entity_id
_entity_poly.type
_entity_poly.pdbx_seq_one_letter_code
_entity_poly.pdbx_strand_id
1 'polypeptide(L)'
;MAPILKELNFGLNLEQLELFFNRYQPGQWIYPAAMHRETGLGIKEVYSLLEQCAIAGIVIPNLEIYCPHCQRFVGKRYSTIFDIPETVNCVHCDKEIEHPIEHAIVIYKVL
;
A
#
# COMPACT_ATOMS: atom_id res chain seq x y z
N MET A 1 -13.04 -10.92 5.79
CA MET A 1 -11.75 -10.50 6.38
C MET A 1 -11.66 -10.69 7.88
N ALA A 2 -12.74 -10.45 8.63
CA ALA A 2 -12.73 -10.54 10.08
C ALA A 2 -12.19 -11.88 10.65
N PRO A 3 -12.56 -13.07 10.16
CA PRO A 3 -12.01 -14.33 10.69
C PRO A 3 -10.49 -14.43 10.52
N ILE A 4 -9.96 -13.94 9.41
CA ILE A 4 -8.53 -13.98 9.15
C ILE A 4 -7.78 -13.00 10.04
N LEU A 5 -8.34 -11.84 10.33
CA LEU A 5 -7.73 -10.89 11.26
C LEU A 5 -7.58 -11.50 12.65
N LYS A 6 -8.55 -12.29 13.09
CA LYS A 6 -8.48 -13.00 14.38
C LYS A 6 -7.38 -14.06 14.38
N GLU A 7 -7.18 -14.75 13.27
CA GLU A 7 -6.14 -15.77 13.13
C GLU A 7 -4.73 -15.18 13.12
N LEU A 8 -4.56 -13.95 12.64
CA LEU A 8 -3.26 -13.30 12.55
C LEU A 8 -2.68 -12.88 13.90
N ASN A 9 -3.50 -12.75 14.92
CA ASN A 9 -3.09 -12.55 16.33
C ASN A 9 -2.05 -11.46 16.56
N PHE A 10 -2.38 -10.21 16.19
CA PHE A 10 -1.47 -9.08 16.35
C PHE A 10 -1.49 -8.44 17.73
N GLY A 11 -2.31 -8.91 18.65
CA GLY A 11 -2.47 -8.28 19.97
C GLY A 11 -3.06 -6.88 19.91
N LEU A 12 -3.78 -6.56 18.83
CA LEU A 12 -4.29 -5.24 18.54
C LEU A 12 -5.81 -5.18 18.74
N ASN A 13 -6.37 -3.97 18.69
CA ASN A 13 -7.81 -3.78 18.74
C ASN A 13 -8.45 -4.28 17.42
N LEU A 14 -8.88 -5.54 17.43
CA LEU A 14 -9.45 -6.20 16.26
C LEU A 14 -10.73 -5.53 15.78
N GLU A 15 -11.53 -4.94 16.67
CA GLU A 15 -12.74 -4.21 16.29
C GLU A 15 -12.43 -3.01 15.39
N GLN A 16 -11.39 -2.24 15.73
CA GLN A 16 -10.97 -1.11 14.90
C GLN A 16 -10.46 -1.57 13.55
N LEU A 17 -9.70 -2.67 13.52
CA LEU A 17 -9.21 -3.24 12.26
C LEU A 17 -10.35 -3.75 11.40
N GLU A 18 -11.33 -4.43 11.98
CA GLU A 18 -12.50 -4.91 11.25
C GLU A 18 -13.30 -3.74 10.66
N LEU A 19 -13.50 -2.67 11.43
CA LEU A 19 -14.19 -1.47 10.94
C LEU A 19 -13.41 -0.81 9.80
N PHE A 20 -12.08 -0.75 9.92
CA PHE A 20 -11.25 -0.20 8.87
C PHE A 20 -11.39 -1.01 7.57
N PHE A 21 -11.21 -2.33 7.65
CA PHE A 21 -11.32 -3.19 6.46
C PHE A 21 -12.73 -3.23 5.89
N ASN A 22 -13.77 -3.07 6.72
CA ASN A 22 -15.15 -3.02 6.23
C ASN A 22 -15.44 -1.78 5.39
N ARG A 23 -14.61 -0.74 5.49
CA ARG A 23 -14.71 0.46 4.65
C ARG A 23 -14.18 0.23 3.24
N TYR A 24 -13.32 -0.77 3.06
CA TYR A 24 -12.70 -1.04 1.78
C TYR A 24 -13.53 -2.05 1.00
N GLN A 25 -13.83 -1.70 -0.25
CA GLN A 25 -14.51 -2.57 -1.19
C GLN A 25 -13.46 -3.27 -2.07
N PRO A 26 -13.78 -4.45 -2.64
CA PRO A 26 -12.90 -5.07 -3.63
C PRO A 26 -12.50 -4.08 -4.72
N GLY A 27 -11.21 -4.05 -5.05
CA GLY A 27 -10.66 -3.12 -6.03
C GLY A 27 -10.14 -1.80 -5.48
N GLN A 28 -10.46 -1.46 -4.24
CA GLN A 28 -9.91 -0.26 -3.61
C GLN A 28 -8.48 -0.46 -3.14
N TRP A 29 -7.75 0.65 -3.03
CA TRP A 29 -6.36 0.67 -2.60
C TRP A 29 -6.22 1.06 -1.14
N ILE A 30 -5.38 0.34 -0.42
CA ILE A 30 -5.02 0.65 0.97
C ILE A 30 -3.62 1.28 0.96
N TYR A 31 -3.55 2.50 1.48
CA TYR A 31 -2.28 3.21 1.68
C TYR A 31 -1.85 3.02 3.14
N PRO A 32 -0.70 2.38 3.39
CA PRO A 32 -0.27 2.09 4.77
C PRO A 32 -0.23 3.31 5.68
N ALA A 33 0.17 4.47 5.17
CA ALA A 33 0.19 5.70 5.95
C ALA A 33 -1.22 6.13 6.40
N ALA A 34 -2.22 5.96 5.54
CA ALA A 34 -3.62 6.25 5.89
C ALA A 34 -4.12 5.28 6.96
N MET A 35 -3.82 4.01 6.81
CA MET A 35 -4.20 2.99 7.80
C MET A 35 -3.54 3.27 9.15
N HIS A 36 -2.28 3.67 9.17
CA HIS A 36 -1.57 4.08 10.37
C HIS A 36 -2.30 5.23 11.08
N ARG A 37 -2.70 6.26 10.34
CA ARG A 37 -3.40 7.41 10.91
C ARG A 37 -4.79 7.05 11.46
N GLU A 38 -5.51 6.17 10.78
CA GLU A 38 -6.89 5.86 11.16
C GLU A 38 -6.98 4.84 12.30
N THR A 39 -6.02 3.93 12.39
CA THR A 39 -6.04 2.86 13.39
C THR A 39 -5.22 3.18 14.63
N GLY A 40 -4.28 4.11 14.55
CA GLY A 40 -3.33 4.38 15.62
C GLY A 40 -2.23 3.34 15.76
N LEU A 41 -2.18 2.34 14.89
CA LEU A 41 -1.13 1.33 14.90
C LEU A 41 0.20 1.94 14.46
N GLY A 42 1.31 1.38 14.96
CA GLY A 42 2.64 1.73 14.47
C GLY A 42 2.78 1.38 12.98
N ILE A 43 3.60 2.13 12.26
CA ILE A 43 3.75 1.90 10.81
C ILE A 43 4.29 0.50 10.50
N LYS A 44 5.20 -0.01 11.31
CA LYS A 44 5.72 -1.38 11.15
C LYS A 44 4.64 -2.44 11.34
N GLU A 45 3.74 -2.21 12.30
CA GLU A 45 2.61 -3.11 12.55
C GLU A 45 1.63 -3.11 11.39
N VAL A 46 1.38 -1.95 10.79
CA VAL A 46 0.54 -1.82 9.60
C VAL A 46 1.11 -2.62 8.45
N TYR A 47 2.41 -2.47 8.15
CA TYR A 47 3.04 -3.24 7.08
C TYR A 47 3.03 -4.73 7.36
N SER A 48 3.29 -5.14 8.60
CA SER A 48 3.24 -6.56 8.98
C SER A 48 1.85 -7.15 8.77
N LEU A 49 0.82 -6.43 9.17
CA LEU A 49 -0.58 -6.85 8.97
C LEU A 49 -0.90 -7.00 7.49
N LEU A 50 -0.56 -6.00 6.69
CA LEU A 50 -0.86 -6.01 5.26
C LEU A 50 -0.09 -7.12 4.52
N GLU A 51 1.16 -7.37 4.90
CA GLU A 51 1.93 -8.48 4.34
C GLU A 51 1.29 -9.84 4.64
N GLN A 52 0.79 -10.04 5.84
CA GLN A 52 0.10 -11.26 6.18
C GLN A 52 -1.23 -11.39 5.44
N CYS A 53 -1.95 -10.29 5.25
CA CYS A 53 -3.15 -10.27 4.42
C CYS A 53 -2.82 -10.63 2.96
N ALA A 54 -1.66 -10.19 2.46
CA ALA A 54 -1.22 -10.54 1.11
C ALA A 54 -0.92 -12.04 1.00
N ILE A 55 -0.24 -12.62 2.00
CA ILE A 55 0.03 -14.06 2.04
C ILE A 55 -1.28 -14.86 2.07
N ALA A 56 -2.29 -14.35 2.78
CA ALA A 56 -3.61 -14.98 2.87
C ALA A 56 -4.47 -14.77 1.61
N GLY A 57 -4.01 -13.98 0.63
CA GLY A 57 -4.75 -13.74 -0.61
C GLY A 57 -5.89 -12.75 -0.49
N ILE A 58 -5.91 -11.93 0.56
CA ILE A 58 -6.95 -10.92 0.79
C ILE A 58 -6.65 -9.61 0.07
N VAL A 59 -5.37 -9.26 -0.01
CA VAL A 59 -4.90 -8.07 -0.70
C VAL A 59 -3.74 -8.45 -1.61
N ILE A 60 -3.46 -7.60 -2.60
CA ILE A 60 -2.30 -7.78 -3.47
C ILE A 60 -1.44 -6.52 -3.42
N PRO A 61 -0.12 -6.66 -3.18
CA PRO A 61 0.76 -5.49 -3.14
C PRO A 61 1.04 -4.93 -4.53
N ASN A 62 1.22 -3.62 -4.59
CA ASN A 62 1.64 -2.90 -5.78
C ASN A 62 2.58 -1.77 -5.37
N LEU A 63 3.24 -1.17 -6.34
CA LEU A 63 4.16 -0.07 -6.11
C LEU A 63 3.68 1.16 -6.87
N GLU A 64 3.60 2.29 -6.17
CA GLU A 64 3.38 3.61 -6.77
C GLU A 64 4.67 4.40 -6.69
N ILE A 65 5.01 5.08 -7.78
CA ILE A 65 6.17 5.97 -7.83
C ILE A 65 5.68 7.40 -7.65
N TYR A 66 6.32 8.14 -6.75
CA TYR A 66 6.03 9.56 -6.53
C TYR A 66 7.13 10.41 -7.10
N CYS A 67 6.74 11.43 -7.83
CA CYS A 67 7.68 12.34 -8.45
C CYS A 67 8.37 13.20 -7.38
N PRO A 68 9.72 13.22 -7.30
CA PRO A 68 10.43 14.06 -6.34
C PRO A 68 10.34 15.55 -6.67
N HIS A 69 9.96 15.90 -7.90
CA HIS A 69 9.87 17.29 -8.36
C HIS A 69 8.52 17.93 -8.03
N CYS A 70 7.41 17.24 -8.33
CA CYS A 70 6.07 17.76 -8.08
C CYS A 70 5.32 17.05 -6.95
N GLN A 71 5.89 16.00 -6.38
CA GLN A 71 5.35 15.23 -5.24
C GLN A 71 4.00 14.58 -5.51
N ARG A 72 3.73 14.26 -6.79
CA ARG A 72 2.50 13.58 -7.20
C ARG A 72 2.81 12.18 -7.68
N PHE A 73 1.81 11.31 -7.63
CA PHE A 73 1.85 9.98 -8.24
C PHE A 73 2.10 10.12 -9.75
N VAL A 74 3.09 9.39 -10.27
CA VAL A 74 3.51 9.53 -11.67
C VAL A 74 2.52 8.98 -12.70
N GLY A 75 1.46 8.28 -12.26
CA GLY A 75 0.39 7.82 -13.14
C GLY A 75 0.40 6.33 -13.46
N LYS A 76 1.42 5.59 -13.03
CA LYS A 76 1.51 4.16 -13.30
C LYS A 76 1.90 3.37 -12.06
N ARG A 77 1.22 2.23 -11.82
CA ARG A 77 1.52 1.27 -10.76
C ARG A 77 2.28 0.09 -11.32
N TYR A 78 3.12 -0.51 -10.50
CA TYR A 78 3.93 -1.66 -10.89
C TYR A 78 3.68 -2.80 -9.91
N SER A 79 3.59 -4.02 -10.44
CA SER A 79 3.32 -5.21 -9.63
C SER A 79 4.52 -5.62 -8.77
N THR A 80 5.73 -5.44 -9.29
CA THR A 80 6.96 -5.77 -8.58
C THR A 80 8.03 -4.72 -8.84
N ILE A 81 9.09 -4.73 -8.02
CA ILE A 81 10.23 -3.84 -8.22
C ILE A 81 10.94 -4.12 -9.55
N PHE A 82 10.86 -5.35 -10.06
CA PHE A 82 11.49 -5.73 -11.32
C PHE A 82 10.79 -5.14 -12.54
N ASP A 83 9.53 -4.75 -12.40
CA ASP A 83 8.76 -4.12 -13.47
C ASP A 83 9.04 -2.62 -13.59
N ILE A 84 9.69 -2.02 -12.59
CA ILE A 84 10.00 -0.59 -12.59
C ILE A 84 11.18 -0.33 -13.53
N PRO A 85 11.00 0.54 -14.56
CA PRO A 85 12.12 0.88 -15.46
C PRO A 85 13.22 1.65 -14.73
N GLU A 86 14.38 1.79 -15.38
CA GLU A 86 15.47 2.58 -14.83
C GLU A 86 15.13 4.05 -14.71
N THR A 87 14.27 4.55 -15.60
CA THR A 87 13.75 5.92 -15.57
C THR A 87 12.26 5.92 -15.90
N VAL A 88 11.53 6.86 -15.32
CA VAL A 88 10.12 7.10 -15.66
C VAL A 88 9.89 8.60 -15.82
N ASN A 89 8.92 8.96 -16.65
CA ASN A 89 8.51 10.35 -16.83
C ASN A 89 7.24 10.62 -16.03
N CYS A 90 7.23 11.73 -15.29
CA CYS A 90 6.03 12.15 -14.56
C CYS A 90 5.00 12.70 -15.53
N VAL A 91 3.76 12.20 -15.46
CA VAL A 91 2.66 12.67 -16.34
C VAL A 91 2.20 14.09 -16.00
N HIS A 92 2.52 14.58 -14.80
CA HIS A 92 2.07 15.89 -14.32
C HIS A 92 3.05 17.02 -14.64
N CYS A 93 4.36 16.81 -14.41
CA CYS A 93 5.38 17.83 -14.61
C CYS A 93 6.34 17.52 -15.77
N ASP A 94 6.18 16.38 -16.42
CA ASP A 94 6.93 15.93 -17.59
C ASP A 94 8.44 15.81 -17.38
N LYS A 95 8.88 15.74 -16.12
CA LYS A 95 10.28 15.55 -15.79
C LYS A 95 10.62 14.08 -15.72
N GLU A 96 11.84 13.74 -16.14
CA GLU A 96 12.40 12.40 -16.00
C GLU A 96 12.82 12.16 -14.57
N ILE A 97 12.46 10.99 -14.05
CA ILE A 97 12.82 10.54 -12.70
C ILE A 97 13.87 9.45 -12.85
N GLU A 98 15.07 9.72 -12.35
CA GLU A 98 16.15 8.74 -12.25
C GLU A 98 15.95 7.92 -10.97
N HIS A 99 16.26 6.63 -11.03
CA HIS A 99 16.13 5.71 -9.90
C HIS A 99 14.73 5.76 -9.27
N PRO A 100 13.66 5.52 -10.06
CA PRO A 100 12.28 5.65 -9.55
C PRO A 100 11.99 4.74 -8.36
N ILE A 101 12.71 3.62 -8.21
CA ILE A 101 12.52 2.71 -7.07
C ILE A 101 12.77 3.42 -5.72
N GLU A 102 13.64 4.44 -5.68
CA GLU A 102 13.89 5.22 -4.46
C GLU A 102 12.69 6.07 -4.07
N HIS A 103 11.74 6.27 -4.97
CA HIS A 103 10.53 7.07 -4.76
C HIS A 103 9.28 6.21 -4.76
N ALA A 104 9.44 4.90 -4.59
CA ALA A 104 8.34 3.95 -4.58
C ALA A 104 7.76 3.79 -3.17
N ILE A 105 6.45 3.66 -3.11
CA ILE A 105 5.75 3.20 -1.92
C ILE A 105 4.98 1.94 -2.23
N VAL A 106 4.84 1.07 -1.24
CA VAL A 106 4.01 -0.13 -1.37
C VAL A 106 2.58 0.23 -0.97
N ILE A 107 1.64 -0.13 -1.83
CA ILE A 107 0.21 -0.02 -1.56
C ILE A 107 -0.43 -1.39 -1.76
N TYR A 108 -1.64 -1.57 -1.27
CA TYR A 108 -2.30 -2.88 -1.31
C TYR A 108 -3.70 -2.73 -1.89
N LYS A 109 -4.02 -3.59 -2.86
CA LYS A 109 -5.35 -3.62 -3.47
C LYS A 109 -6.19 -4.70 -2.79
N VAL A 110 -7.40 -4.35 -2.40
CA VAL A 110 -8.35 -5.30 -1.82
C VAL A 110 -8.89 -6.21 -2.93
N LEU A 111 -8.80 -7.51 -2.72
CA LEU A 111 -9.29 -8.51 -3.67
C LEU A 111 -10.76 -8.89 -3.44
#